data_35e4a4601c7e9fbbb0d4ae820c07d816
#
_entry.id   35e4a4601c7e9fbbb0d4ae820c07d816
#
_cell.length_a   1.000
_cell.length_b   1.000
_cell.length_c   1.000
_cell.angle_alpha   90.00
_cell.angle_beta   90.00
_cell.angle_gamma   90.00
#
_symmetry.space_group_name_H-M   'P 1'
#
loop_
_entity.id
_entity.type
_entity.pdbx_description
1 polymer ?
#
loop_
_entity_poly.entity_id
_entity_poly.type
_entity_poly.pdbx_seq_one_letter_code
_entity_poly.pdbx_strand_id
1 'polypeptide(L)'
;LWKTIPVNTAEQYGYTGKVKLTDPETGVILYRGPLADGRITGTGTLYDYAGNILYKGQFENERYEGRGTLFYGNGNVKYTGEFSQNQYQGKGSLYFEDETLEYEGGFAAGKYSGSGSLYDKDGTLIYEGSFEAGRYSGEGTLYGEKGMILYEGSFVKGLYEGQGTLYRNGKKVYMGAFAGGIPQGEGKVYGNSGRADSWGTYADGEFVAGQTVLYDENGKIQYRGEVSNGQYEGKGSLYADGELIYEGDFHESLYEGSGTLYEGTEVLYKGNFLGGI
;
A
#
# COMPACT_ATOMS: atom_id res chain seq x y z
N LEU A 1 -36.38 -26.87 24.08
CA LEU A 1 -35.78 -26.59 25.41
C LEU A 1 -34.27 -26.79 25.36
N TRP A 2 -33.55 -25.91 26.05
CA TRP A 2 -32.10 -26.08 26.22
C TRP A 2 -31.79 -27.08 27.30
N LYS A 3 -30.92 -28.04 27.03
CA LYS A 3 -30.45 -29.01 28.05
C LYS A 3 -29.09 -28.55 28.58
N THR A 4 -28.90 -28.55 29.90
CA THR A 4 -27.60 -28.30 30.53
C THR A 4 -26.88 -29.62 30.74
N ILE A 5 -25.67 -29.74 30.20
CA ILE A 5 -24.89 -31.00 30.21
C ILE A 5 -23.42 -30.64 30.45
N PRO A 6 -22.71 -31.36 31.35
CA PRO A 6 -21.24 -31.28 31.45
C PRO A 6 -20.58 -31.67 30.11
N VAL A 7 -19.48 -30.99 29.73
CA VAL A 7 -18.81 -31.21 28.45
C VAL A 7 -18.38 -32.67 28.25
N ASN A 8 -17.77 -33.28 29.27
CA ASN A 8 -17.33 -34.70 29.26
C ASN A 8 -18.49 -35.69 29.06
N THR A 9 -19.67 -35.40 29.58
CA THR A 9 -20.86 -36.20 29.39
C THR A 9 -21.39 -36.12 27.95
N ALA A 10 -21.37 -34.95 27.35
CA ALA A 10 -21.83 -34.74 25.97
C ALA A 10 -20.98 -35.54 24.96
N GLU A 11 -19.67 -35.53 25.11
CA GLU A 11 -18.72 -36.31 24.30
C GLU A 11 -18.90 -37.83 24.52
N GLN A 12 -18.93 -38.26 25.78
CA GLN A 12 -19.03 -39.66 26.11
C GLN A 12 -20.26 -40.38 25.54
N TYR A 13 -21.41 -39.66 25.50
CA TYR A 13 -22.69 -40.25 25.09
C TYR A 13 -23.16 -39.79 23.69
N GLY A 14 -22.32 -39.08 22.92
CA GLY A 14 -22.64 -38.67 21.55
C GLY A 14 -23.94 -37.84 21.46
N TYR A 15 -24.14 -36.90 22.38
CA TYR A 15 -25.41 -36.14 22.46
C TYR A 15 -25.66 -35.29 21.21
N THR A 16 -26.90 -35.36 20.72
CA THR A 16 -27.37 -34.54 19.59
C THR A 16 -28.53 -33.65 20.02
N GLY A 17 -28.43 -32.33 19.78
CA GLY A 17 -29.46 -31.36 20.12
C GLY A 17 -28.91 -30.04 20.69
N LYS A 18 -29.81 -29.13 21.11
CA LYS A 18 -29.44 -27.82 21.67
C LYS A 18 -29.08 -27.94 23.15
N VAL A 19 -27.87 -27.45 23.49
CA VAL A 19 -27.32 -27.55 24.85
C VAL A 19 -26.71 -26.27 25.38
N LYS A 20 -26.57 -26.23 26.71
CA LYS A 20 -25.59 -25.42 27.43
C LYS A 20 -24.54 -26.41 27.95
N LEU A 21 -23.33 -26.40 27.39
CA LEU A 21 -22.21 -27.16 27.89
C LEU A 21 -21.61 -26.45 29.09
N THR A 22 -21.38 -27.18 30.17
CA THR A 22 -20.76 -26.65 31.38
C THR A 22 -19.45 -27.35 31.69
N ASP A 23 -18.55 -26.61 32.30
CA ASP A 23 -17.41 -27.22 32.98
C ASP A 23 -17.90 -28.17 34.09
N PRO A 24 -17.37 -29.41 34.18
CA PRO A 24 -17.87 -30.40 35.11
C PRO A 24 -17.57 -30.10 36.58
N GLU A 25 -16.54 -29.27 36.86
CA GLU A 25 -16.11 -28.97 38.22
C GLU A 25 -16.74 -27.67 38.74
N THR A 26 -16.76 -26.65 37.90
CA THR A 26 -17.23 -25.29 38.29
C THR A 26 -18.67 -25.00 37.92
N GLY A 27 -19.24 -25.75 36.96
CA GLY A 27 -20.57 -25.52 36.42
C GLY A 27 -20.67 -24.28 35.49
N VAL A 28 -19.54 -23.63 35.20
CA VAL A 28 -19.50 -22.48 34.27
C VAL A 28 -19.93 -22.90 32.88
N ILE A 29 -20.76 -22.10 32.23
CA ILE A 29 -21.19 -22.34 30.85
C ILE A 29 -20.02 -22.00 29.92
N LEU A 30 -19.53 -22.99 29.17
CA LEU A 30 -18.46 -22.83 28.17
C LEU A 30 -19.00 -22.73 26.74
N TYR A 31 -20.17 -23.32 26.48
CA TYR A 31 -20.79 -23.24 25.14
C TYR A 31 -22.31 -23.25 25.23
N ARG A 32 -22.94 -22.57 24.29
CA ARG A 32 -24.38 -22.58 24.09
C ARG A 32 -24.70 -22.70 22.60
N GLY A 33 -25.24 -23.83 22.19
CA GLY A 33 -25.52 -24.11 20.78
C GLY A 33 -25.96 -25.54 20.54
N PRO A 34 -26.08 -25.98 19.28
CA PRO A 34 -26.35 -27.36 18.92
C PRO A 34 -25.09 -28.22 18.97
N LEU A 35 -25.30 -29.49 19.27
CA LEU A 35 -24.33 -30.58 19.09
C LEU A 35 -24.85 -31.60 18.06
N ALA A 36 -23.93 -32.26 17.38
CA ALA A 36 -24.15 -33.51 16.65
C ALA A 36 -23.10 -34.53 17.08
N ASP A 37 -23.54 -35.71 17.52
CA ASP A 37 -22.66 -36.80 18.01
C ASP A 37 -21.63 -36.30 19.05
N GLY A 38 -22.08 -35.49 20.01
CA GLY A 38 -21.27 -34.91 21.07
C GLY A 38 -20.41 -33.71 20.68
N ARG A 39 -20.34 -33.36 19.39
CA ARG A 39 -19.46 -32.28 18.86
C ARG A 39 -20.22 -31.03 18.60
N ILE A 40 -19.57 -29.89 18.83
CA ILE A 40 -20.08 -28.55 18.53
C ILE A 40 -20.27 -28.37 17.01
N THR A 41 -21.48 -27.96 16.62
CA THR A 41 -21.85 -27.72 15.22
C THR A 41 -22.90 -26.60 15.13
N GLY A 42 -23.20 -26.16 13.90
CA GLY A 42 -24.21 -25.12 13.64
C GLY A 42 -23.89 -23.79 14.33
N THR A 43 -24.94 -23.00 14.61
CA THR A 43 -24.73 -21.65 15.20
C THR A 43 -24.77 -21.69 16.72
N GLY A 44 -23.70 -21.21 17.36
CA GLY A 44 -23.55 -21.22 18.83
C GLY A 44 -22.71 -20.06 19.35
N THR A 45 -22.54 -20.07 20.67
CA THR A 45 -21.72 -19.09 21.41
C THR A 45 -20.75 -19.84 22.32
N LEU A 46 -19.47 -19.51 22.20
CA LEU A 46 -18.38 -20.03 23.04
C LEU A 46 -18.02 -18.96 24.08
N TYR A 47 -17.74 -19.39 25.31
CA TYR A 47 -17.40 -18.54 26.44
C TYR A 47 -16.07 -18.96 27.06
N ASP A 48 -15.40 -18.03 27.73
CA ASP A 48 -14.29 -18.32 28.63
C ASP A 48 -14.79 -18.72 30.04
N TYR A 49 -13.86 -19.07 30.91
CA TYR A 49 -14.18 -19.46 32.31
C TYR A 49 -14.69 -18.26 33.16
N ALA A 50 -14.47 -17.03 32.73
CA ALA A 50 -15.02 -15.83 33.38
C ALA A 50 -16.45 -15.51 32.90
N GLY A 51 -16.95 -16.24 31.87
CA GLY A 51 -18.27 -16.05 31.28
C GLY A 51 -18.29 -14.98 30.17
N ASN A 52 -17.13 -14.49 29.73
CA ASN A 52 -17.05 -13.60 28.58
C ASN A 52 -17.22 -14.38 27.28
N ILE A 53 -17.85 -13.76 26.29
CA ILE A 53 -18.00 -14.35 24.97
C ILE A 53 -16.64 -14.36 24.27
N LEU A 54 -16.18 -15.51 23.81
CA LEU A 54 -15.00 -15.66 22.94
C LEU A 54 -15.38 -15.63 21.47
N TYR A 55 -16.45 -16.36 21.11
CA TYR A 55 -16.89 -16.45 19.73
C TYR A 55 -18.42 -16.63 19.66
N LYS A 56 -19.04 -16.04 18.68
CA LYS A 56 -20.45 -16.22 18.34
C LYS A 56 -20.59 -16.38 16.83
N GLY A 57 -21.01 -17.57 16.38
CA GLY A 57 -21.08 -17.85 14.95
C GLY A 57 -21.34 -19.29 14.63
N GLN A 58 -20.99 -19.67 13.43
CA GLN A 58 -21.14 -21.02 12.89
C GLN A 58 -19.95 -21.89 13.27
N PHE A 59 -20.23 -23.17 13.53
CA PHE A 59 -19.27 -24.20 13.84
C PHE A 59 -19.48 -25.42 12.93
N GLU A 60 -18.40 -26.05 12.54
CA GLU A 60 -18.40 -27.38 11.96
C GLU A 60 -17.27 -28.19 12.58
N ASN A 61 -17.62 -29.36 13.14
CA ASN A 61 -16.66 -30.22 13.82
C ASN A 61 -15.76 -29.45 14.81
N GLU A 62 -16.39 -28.66 15.73
CA GLU A 62 -15.74 -27.88 16.80
C GLU A 62 -14.87 -26.73 16.32
N ARG A 63 -14.84 -26.45 15.02
CA ARG A 63 -14.07 -25.34 14.43
C ARG A 63 -15.00 -24.20 14.01
N TYR A 64 -14.50 -22.99 14.09
CA TYR A 64 -15.17 -21.84 13.50
C TYR A 64 -15.26 -22.04 11.99
N GLU A 65 -16.45 -21.94 11.46
CA GLU A 65 -16.76 -22.12 10.05
C GLU A 65 -17.87 -21.13 9.65
N GLY A 66 -17.91 -20.71 8.36
CA GLY A 66 -18.93 -19.76 7.90
C GLY A 66 -18.84 -18.43 8.63
N ARG A 67 -19.99 -17.78 8.88
CA ARG A 67 -20.02 -16.44 9.48
C ARG A 67 -19.96 -16.46 11.00
N GLY A 68 -19.17 -15.54 11.57
CA GLY A 68 -19.06 -15.39 13.01
C GLY A 68 -18.40 -14.10 13.46
N THR A 69 -18.39 -13.91 14.77
CA THR A 69 -17.75 -12.79 15.46
C THR A 69 -16.86 -13.34 16.55
N LEU A 70 -15.58 -12.98 16.52
CA LEU A 70 -14.57 -13.26 17.54
C LEU A 70 -14.41 -12.02 18.43
N PHE A 71 -14.20 -12.22 19.71
CA PHE A 71 -14.09 -11.16 20.69
C PHE A 71 -12.73 -11.15 21.38
N TYR A 72 -12.30 -10.00 21.86
CA TYR A 72 -11.21 -9.84 22.81
C TYR A 72 -11.66 -10.19 24.23
N GLY A 73 -10.71 -10.38 25.14
CA GLY A 73 -11.01 -10.68 26.55
C GLY A 73 -11.75 -9.58 27.30
N ASN A 74 -11.68 -8.33 26.82
CA ASN A 74 -12.46 -7.19 27.35
C ASN A 74 -13.90 -7.13 26.83
N GLY A 75 -14.30 -8.05 25.94
CA GLY A 75 -15.63 -8.14 25.35
C GLY A 75 -15.82 -7.36 24.05
N ASN A 76 -14.83 -6.59 23.62
CA ASN A 76 -14.86 -5.86 22.36
C ASN A 76 -14.71 -6.81 21.17
N VAL A 77 -15.27 -6.44 20.02
CA VAL A 77 -15.16 -7.22 18.79
C VAL A 77 -13.73 -7.19 18.30
N LYS A 78 -13.16 -8.38 18.03
CA LYS A 78 -11.87 -8.55 17.39
C LYS A 78 -11.99 -8.72 15.88
N TYR A 79 -12.93 -9.58 15.45
CA TYR A 79 -13.15 -9.86 14.04
C TYR A 79 -14.63 -10.19 13.82
N THR A 80 -15.18 -9.72 12.73
CA THR A 80 -16.47 -10.15 12.23
C THR A 80 -16.38 -10.45 10.74
N GLY A 81 -16.82 -11.64 10.33
CA GLY A 81 -16.68 -12.05 8.94
C GLY A 81 -16.83 -13.56 8.76
N GLU A 82 -16.20 -14.06 7.72
CA GLU A 82 -16.19 -15.46 7.37
C GLU A 82 -14.99 -16.18 7.99
N PHE A 83 -15.18 -17.44 8.34
CA PHE A 83 -14.18 -18.35 8.90
C PHE A 83 -14.14 -19.64 8.08
N SER A 84 -12.97 -20.23 7.98
CA SER A 84 -12.78 -21.62 7.60
C SER A 84 -11.67 -22.24 8.44
N GLN A 85 -11.96 -23.38 9.08
CA GLN A 85 -11.03 -24.14 9.91
C GLN A 85 -10.35 -23.27 10.99
N ASN A 86 -11.13 -22.43 11.71
CA ASN A 86 -10.69 -21.46 12.72
C ASN A 86 -9.89 -20.25 12.17
N GLN A 87 -9.74 -20.11 10.86
CA GLN A 87 -9.00 -19.00 10.23
C GLN A 87 -9.96 -18.00 9.61
N TYR A 88 -9.60 -16.72 9.60
CA TYR A 88 -10.31 -15.70 8.83
C TYR A 88 -10.28 -16.07 7.36
N GLN A 89 -11.43 -15.98 6.71
CA GLN A 89 -11.63 -16.36 5.32
C GLN A 89 -12.66 -15.43 4.68
N GLY A 90 -12.65 -15.31 3.33
CA GLY A 90 -13.65 -14.52 2.63
C GLY A 90 -13.62 -13.05 3.03
N LYS A 91 -14.80 -12.42 3.21
CA LYS A 91 -14.91 -11.02 3.61
C LYS A 91 -15.06 -10.87 5.13
N GLY A 92 -14.39 -9.84 5.68
CA GLY A 92 -14.50 -9.54 7.09
C GLY A 92 -13.89 -8.20 7.49
N SER A 93 -14.12 -7.84 8.75
CA SER A 93 -13.57 -6.65 9.39
C SER A 93 -12.81 -7.07 10.65
N LEU A 94 -11.57 -6.63 10.78
CA LEU A 94 -10.70 -6.82 11.92
C LEU A 94 -10.58 -5.49 12.68
N TYR A 95 -10.57 -5.56 14.00
CA TYR A 95 -10.55 -4.40 14.87
C TYR A 95 -9.38 -4.49 15.84
N PHE A 96 -8.85 -3.36 16.25
CA PHE A 96 -8.00 -3.23 17.43
C PHE A 96 -8.82 -3.46 18.72
N GLU A 97 -8.12 -3.63 19.83
CA GLU A 97 -8.77 -3.93 21.12
C GLU A 97 -9.65 -2.79 21.66
N ASP A 98 -9.47 -1.56 21.17
CA ASP A 98 -10.26 -0.37 21.47
C ASP A 98 -11.44 -0.14 20.52
N GLU A 99 -11.79 -1.15 19.70
CA GLU A 99 -12.85 -1.14 18.67
C GLU A 99 -12.55 -0.27 17.43
N THR A 100 -11.37 0.35 17.33
CA THR A 100 -10.94 1.02 16.10
C THR A 100 -10.77 -0.02 14.99
N LEU A 101 -11.29 0.28 13.79
CA LEU A 101 -11.15 -0.60 12.63
C LEU A 101 -9.67 -0.69 12.22
N GLU A 102 -9.13 -1.92 12.14
CA GLU A 102 -7.78 -2.19 11.65
C GLU A 102 -7.78 -2.52 10.15
N TYR A 103 -8.70 -3.38 9.72
CA TYR A 103 -8.79 -3.81 8.33
C TYR A 103 -10.21 -4.19 7.96
N GLU A 104 -10.62 -3.80 6.75
CA GLU A 104 -11.85 -4.28 6.12
C GLU A 104 -11.55 -4.76 4.70
N GLY A 105 -11.89 -6.01 4.41
CA GLY A 105 -11.60 -6.57 3.09
C GLY A 105 -11.63 -8.09 3.04
N GLY A 106 -10.84 -8.63 2.10
CA GLY A 106 -10.72 -10.07 1.89
C GLY A 106 -9.67 -10.71 2.81
N PHE A 107 -9.92 -11.97 3.15
CA PHE A 107 -9.02 -12.82 3.93
C PHE A 107 -8.84 -14.18 3.25
N ALA A 108 -7.64 -14.73 3.32
CA ALA A 108 -7.33 -16.10 2.95
C ALA A 108 -6.34 -16.69 3.97
N ALA A 109 -6.72 -17.81 4.58
CA ALA A 109 -5.93 -18.51 5.61
C ALA A 109 -5.41 -17.55 6.71
N GLY A 110 -6.30 -16.67 7.21
CA GLY A 110 -6.00 -15.72 8.28
C GLY A 110 -5.20 -14.49 7.89
N LYS A 111 -4.87 -14.31 6.59
CA LYS A 111 -4.11 -13.16 6.08
C LYS A 111 -4.96 -12.29 5.17
N TYR A 112 -4.64 -10.99 5.09
CA TYR A 112 -5.27 -10.09 4.14
C TYR A 112 -5.05 -10.59 2.71
N SER A 113 -6.10 -10.58 1.89
CA SER A 113 -6.12 -11.11 0.52
C SER A 113 -7.21 -10.45 -0.31
N GLY A 114 -6.97 -10.25 -1.61
CA GLY A 114 -7.90 -9.52 -2.45
C GLY A 114 -7.97 -8.04 -2.09
N SER A 115 -9.07 -7.37 -2.37
CA SER A 115 -9.22 -5.93 -2.10
C SER A 115 -9.57 -5.66 -0.64
N GLY A 116 -9.00 -4.58 -0.09
CA GLY A 116 -9.28 -4.14 1.28
C GLY A 116 -8.68 -2.77 1.62
N SER A 117 -9.05 -2.28 2.79
CA SER A 117 -8.59 -1.03 3.38
C SER A 117 -7.96 -1.31 4.74
N LEU A 118 -6.75 -0.79 4.97
CA LEU A 118 -5.98 -0.93 6.20
C LEU A 118 -5.87 0.41 6.90
N TYR A 119 -6.07 0.41 8.22
CA TYR A 119 -6.07 1.61 9.06
C TYR A 119 -5.06 1.47 10.21
N ASP A 120 -4.57 2.58 10.71
CA ASP A 120 -3.80 2.62 11.94
C ASP A 120 -4.70 2.68 13.19
N LYS A 121 -4.07 2.70 14.38
CA LYS A 121 -4.80 2.75 15.66
C LYS A 121 -5.57 4.05 15.89
N ASP A 122 -5.22 5.11 15.17
CA ASP A 122 -5.92 6.40 15.23
C ASP A 122 -7.11 6.45 14.24
N GLY A 123 -7.35 5.35 13.49
CA GLY A 123 -8.37 5.24 12.47
C GLY A 123 -8.02 5.93 11.15
N THR A 124 -6.74 6.29 10.95
CA THR A 124 -6.29 6.88 9.69
C THR A 124 -6.08 5.80 8.66
N LEU A 125 -6.59 5.99 7.45
CA LEU A 125 -6.37 5.08 6.32
C LEU A 125 -4.88 5.07 5.95
N ILE A 126 -4.26 3.86 5.96
CA ILE A 126 -2.86 3.63 5.59
C ILE A 126 -2.75 3.17 4.14
N TYR A 127 -3.63 2.25 3.74
CA TYR A 127 -3.59 1.67 2.41
C TYR A 127 -4.98 1.25 1.96
N GLU A 128 -5.29 1.48 0.71
CA GLU A 128 -6.47 0.96 0.02
C GLU A 128 -6.03 0.32 -1.30
N GLY A 129 -6.37 -0.95 -1.50
CA GLY A 129 -5.96 -1.66 -2.71
C GLY A 129 -6.00 -3.17 -2.55
N SER A 130 -5.19 -3.84 -3.35
CA SER A 130 -5.10 -5.31 -3.35
C SER A 130 -4.05 -5.82 -2.38
N PHE A 131 -4.31 -7.01 -1.81
CA PHE A 131 -3.43 -7.73 -0.89
C PHE A 131 -3.20 -9.15 -1.38
N GLU A 132 -2.00 -9.66 -1.16
CA GLU A 132 -1.62 -11.05 -1.34
C GLU A 132 -0.78 -11.51 -0.14
N ALA A 133 -1.26 -12.56 0.54
CA ALA A 133 -0.62 -13.14 1.73
C ALA A 133 -0.25 -12.09 2.80
N GLY A 134 -1.11 -11.07 3.01
CA GLY A 134 -0.93 -9.99 3.99
C GLY A 134 -0.04 -8.84 3.54
N ARG A 135 0.39 -8.79 2.28
CA ARG A 135 1.22 -7.71 1.72
C ARG A 135 0.48 -6.96 0.63
N TYR A 136 0.80 -5.68 0.44
CA TYR A 136 0.30 -4.91 -0.70
C TYR A 136 0.71 -5.59 -2.01
N SER A 137 -0.22 -5.70 -2.94
CA SER A 137 -0.05 -6.36 -4.23
C SER A 137 -1.02 -5.76 -5.25
N GLY A 138 -0.70 -5.82 -6.56
CA GLY A 138 -1.55 -5.21 -7.58
C GLY A 138 -1.70 -3.70 -7.39
N GLU A 139 -2.81 -3.15 -7.84
CA GLU A 139 -3.08 -1.70 -7.75
C GLU A 139 -3.51 -1.28 -6.34
N GLY A 140 -3.03 -0.11 -5.91
CA GLY A 140 -3.41 0.46 -4.62
C GLY A 140 -2.90 1.87 -4.39
N THR A 141 -3.40 2.48 -3.31
CA THR A 141 -3.02 3.80 -2.83
C THR A 141 -2.47 3.69 -1.42
N LEU A 142 -1.25 4.16 -1.21
CA LEU A 142 -0.60 4.27 0.08
C LEU A 142 -0.74 5.69 0.61
N TYR A 143 -1.14 5.81 1.85
CA TYR A 143 -1.35 7.07 2.54
C TYR A 143 -0.30 7.27 3.65
N GLY A 144 0.08 8.50 3.89
CA GLY A 144 0.93 8.91 4.98
C GLY A 144 0.16 9.66 6.06
N GLU A 145 0.88 10.41 6.86
CA GLU A 145 0.30 11.22 7.92
C GLU A 145 -0.84 12.12 7.41
N LYS A 146 -1.90 12.24 8.22
CA LYS A 146 -3.09 13.06 7.94
C LYS A 146 -3.86 12.65 6.66
N GLY A 147 -3.72 11.39 6.24
CA GLY A 147 -4.42 10.86 5.07
C GLY A 147 -3.92 11.43 3.73
N MET A 148 -2.72 12.00 3.68
CA MET A 148 -2.13 12.46 2.43
C MET A 148 -1.61 11.29 1.62
N ILE A 149 -1.91 11.27 0.31
CA ILE A 149 -1.39 10.24 -0.59
C ILE A 149 0.13 10.33 -0.65
N LEU A 150 0.80 9.19 -0.49
CA LEU A 150 2.23 9.01 -0.70
C LEU A 150 2.54 8.36 -2.04
N TYR A 151 1.74 7.36 -2.43
CA TYR A 151 1.92 6.64 -3.67
C TYR A 151 0.59 6.10 -4.19
N GLU A 152 0.40 6.18 -5.50
CA GLU A 152 -0.66 5.51 -6.24
C GLU A 152 -0.04 4.71 -7.37
N GLY A 153 -0.37 3.41 -7.46
CA GLY A 153 0.15 2.54 -8.52
C GLY A 153 0.21 1.09 -8.11
N SER A 154 1.04 0.34 -8.84
CA SER A 154 1.17 -1.09 -8.67
C SER A 154 2.14 -1.45 -7.55
N PHE A 155 1.87 -2.58 -6.88
CA PHE A 155 2.68 -3.16 -5.81
C PHE A 155 2.97 -4.63 -6.08
N VAL A 156 4.17 -5.08 -5.73
CA VAL A 156 4.56 -6.49 -5.64
C VAL A 156 5.23 -6.73 -4.31
N LYS A 157 4.65 -7.61 -3.49
CA LYS A 157 5.16 -7.97 -2.15
C LYS A 157 5.41 -6.77 -1.22
N GLY A 158 4.61 -5.71 -1.37
CA GLY A 158 4.70 -4.48 -0.57
C GLY A 158 5.65 -3.41 -1.10
N LEU A 159 6.33 -3.64 -2.23
CA LEU A 159 7.19 -2.67 -2.89
C LEU A 159 6.48 -2.06 -4.10
N TYR A 160 6.80 -0.80 -4.44
CA TYR A 160 6.34 -0.16 -5.67
C TYR A 160 6.89 -0.93 -6.88
N GLU A 161 6.03 -1.21 -7.84
CA GLU A 161 6.38 -1.97 -9.04
C GLU A 161 5.55 -1.47 -10.23
N GLY A 162 6.08 -1.57 -11.47
CA GLY A 162 5.36 -1.12 -12.65
C GLY A 162 5.11 0.39 -12.67
N GLN A 163 3.95 0.82 -13.13
CA GLN A 163 3.61 2.25 -13.22
C GLN A 163 3.06 2.78 -11.90
N GLY A 164 3.48 4.00 -11.54
CA GLY A 164 2.96 4.66 -10.34
C GLY A 164 3.29 6.15 -10.27
N THR A 165 2.68 6.79 -9.28
CA THR A 165 2.88 8.21 -8.97
C THR A 165 3.27 8.36 -7.51
N LEU A 166 4.40 9.00 -7.26
CA LEU A 166 4.89 9.34 -5.92
C LEU A 166 4.52 10.78 -5.57
N TYR A 167 4.08 10.98 -4.33
CA TYR A 167 3.70 12.28 -3.80
C TYR A 167 4.55 12.67 -2.58
N ARG A 168 4.74 13.95 -2.37
CA ARG A 168 5.34 14.53 -1.16
C ARG A 168 4.55 15.77 -0.78
N ASN A 169 4.03 15.81 0.46
CA ASN A 169 3.19 16.91 0.96
C ASN A 169 2.00 17.22 0.02
N GLY A 170 1.34 16.16 -0.49
CA GLY A 170 0.19 16.27 -1.40
C GLY A 170 0.53 16.73 -2.83
N LYS A 171 1.80 16.95 -3.15
CA LYS A 171 2.25 17.33 -4.51
C LYS A 171 2.91 16.12 -5.18
N LYS A 172 2.58 15.92 -6.45
CA LYS A 172 3.25 14.92 -7.30
C LYS A 172 4.73 15.28 -7.42
N VAL A 173 5.62 14.32 -7.17
CA VAL A 173 7.07 14.49 -7.30
C VAL A 173 7.68 13.58 -8.35
N TYR A 174 7.08 12.41 -8.59
CA TYR A 174 7.50 11.51 -9.66
C TYR A 174 6.30 10.76 -10.24
N MET A 175 6.33 10.47 -11.52
CA MET A 175 5.36 9.59 -12.21
C MET A 175 6.10 8.79 -13.26
N GLY A 176 6.02 7.47 -13.18
CA GLY A 176 6.72 6.60 -14.12
C GLY A 176 6.82 5.17 -13.63
N ALA A 177 7.78 4.44 -14.21
CA ALA A 177 8.04 3.06 -13.88
C ALA A 177 8.85 2.91 -12.59
N PHE A 178 8.55 1.84 -11.84
CA PHE A 178 9.24 1.42 -10.63
C PHE A 178 9.64 -0.06 -10.73
N ALA A 179 10.75 -0.40 -10.13
CA ALA A 179 11.14 -1.78 -9.87
C ALA A 179 11.75 -1.88 -8.47
N GLY A 180 11.24 -2.82 -7.65
CA GLY A 180 11.72 -3.03 -6.29
C GLY A 180 11.64 -1.81 -5.37
N GLY A 181 10.70 -0.88 -5.60
CA GLY A 181 10.48 0.31 -4.79
C GLY A 181 11.19 1.58 -5.26
N ILE A 182 12.02 1.52 -6.32
CA ILE A 182 12.77 2.66 -6.84
C ILE A 182 12.41 2.98 -8.30
N PRO A 183 12.52 4.25 -8.76
CA PRO A 183 12.34 4.62 -10.16
C PRO A 183 13.24 3.81 -11.09
N GLN A 184 12.64 3.22 -12.13
CA GLN A 184 13.35 2.39 -13.12
C GLN A 184 12.64 2.46 -14.47
N GLY A 185 13.34 2.78 -15.56
CA GLY A 185 12.74 2.98 -16.87
C GLY A 185 12.20 4.39 -17.08
N GLU A 186 11.14 4.53 -17.89
CA GLU A 186 10.61 5.84 -18.24
C GLU A 186 9.85 6.52 -17.10
N GLY A 187 10.12 7.81 -16.89
CA GLY A 187 9.47 8.58 -15.84
C GLY A 187 9.62 10.10 -15.99
N LYS A 188 8.93 10.82 -15.09
CA LYS A 188 8.90 12.28 -15.00
C LYS A 188 9.06 12.72 -13.56
N VAL A 189 9.95 13.67 -13.30
CA VAL A 189 10.08 14.37 -12.03
C VAL A 189 9.38 15.72 -12.14
N TYR A 190 8.67 16.09 -11.09
CA TYR A 190 7.91 17.32 -11.00
C TYR A 190 8.51 18.26 -9.96
N GLY A 191 8.76 19.51 -10.37
CA GLY A 191 9.24 20.57 -9.49
C GLY A 191 8.13 21.21 -8.65
N ASN A 192 8.52 22.19 -7.85
CA ASN A 192 7.62 22.92 -6.97
C ASN A 192 6.46 23.64 -7.71
N SER A 193 6.66 23.99 -8.98
CA SER A 193 5.64 24.60 -9.85
C SER A 193 4.53 23.63 -10.27
N GLY A 194 4.72 22.32 -10.04
CA GLY A 194 3.84 21.27 -10.56
C GLY A 194 4.04 20.93 -12.03
N ARG A 195 5.04 21.53 -12.69
CA ARG A 195 5.46 21.20 -14.06
C ARG A 195 6.54 20.12 -14.00
N ALA A 196 6.63 19.29 -15.04
CA ALA A 196 7.72 18.33 -15.17
C ALA A 196 9.02 19.09 -15.45
N ASP A 197 9.99 18.92 -14.55
CA ASP A 197 11.34 19.47 -14.69
C ASP A 197 12.25 18.50 -15.46
N SER A 198 12.00 17.19 -15.34
CA SER A 198 12.75 16.16 -16.09
C SER A 198 11.81 15.07 -16.55
N TRP A 199 12.07 14.52 -17.74
CA TRP A 199 11.37 13.34 -18.27
C TRP A 199 12.32 12.52 -19.15
N GLY A 200 12.35 11.22 -18.95
CA GLY A 200 13.25 10.30 -19.65
C GLY A 200 13.49 9.04 -18.87
N THR A 201 14.66 8.46 -19.05
CA THR A 201 15.04 7.16 -18.50
C THR A 201 15.68 7.29 -17.13
N TYR A 202 15.23 6.45 -16.20
CA TYR A 202 15.77 6.29 -14.85
C TYR A 202 16.39 4.90 -14.69
N ALA A 203 17.51 4.81 -14.01
CA ALA A 203 18.16 3.57 -13.61
C ALA A 203 18.60 3.69 -12.15
N ASP A 204 18.29 2.67 -11.34
CA ASP A 204 18.62 2.61 -9.91
C ASP A 204 18.18 3.86 -9.11
N GLY A 205 17.06 4.46 -9.52
CA GLY A 205 16.50 5.65 -8.90
C GLY A 205 17.04 6.98 -9.44
N GLU A 206 18.08 6.96 -10.30
CA GLU A 206 18.72 8.15 -10.82
C GLU A 206 18.30 8.43 -12.27
N PHE A 207 18.24 9.72 -12.64
CA PHE A 207 17.97 10.16 -14.01
C PHE A 207 19.21 9.94 -14.90
N VAL A 208 19.06 9.11 -15.93
CA VAL A 208 20.18 8.75 -16.83
C VAL A 208 20.19 9.57 -18.09
N ALA A 209 19.04 9.69 -18.76
CA ALA A 209 18.95 10.38 -20.05
C ALA A 209 17.54 10.89 -20.31
N GLY A 210 17.44 11.97 -21.10
CA GLY A 210 16.20 12.58 -21.52
C GLY A 210 16.23 14.09 -21.47
N GLN A 211 15.09 14.72 -21.31
CA GLN A 211 14.93 16.16 -21.21
C GLN A 211 14.95 16.62 -19.77
N THR A 212 15.65 17.71 -19.45
CA THR A 212 15.68 18.28 -18.10
C THR A 212 15.71 19.80 -18.12
N VAL A 213 15.31 20.40 -16.99
CA VAL A 213 15.54 21.80 -16.66
C VAL A 213 16.38 21.82 -15.38
N LEU A 214 17.60 22.33 -15.46
CA LEU A 214 18.49 22.51 -14.31
C LEU A 214 18.42 23.96 -13.83
N TYR A 215 18.50 24.13 -12.52
CA TYR A 215 18.47 25.42 -11.85
C TYR A 215 19.77 25.65 -11.09
N ASP A 216 20.19 26.91 -11.02
CA ASP A 216 21.29 27.33 -10.15
C ASP A 216 20.87 27.37 -8.67
N GLU A 217 21.81 27.70 -7.78
CA GLU A 217 21.55 27.82 -6.32
C GLU A 217 20.53 28.91 -5.96
N ASN A 218 20.27 29.88 -6.85
CA ASN A 218 19.29 30.94 -6.68
C ASN A 218 17.92 30.60 -7.29
N GLY A 219 17.78 29.39 -7.88
CA GLY A 219 16.56 28.92 -8.53
C GLY A 219 16.31 29.51 -9.93
N LYS A 220 17.32 30.15 -10.57
CA LYS A 220 17.26 30.55 -11.95
C LYS A 220 17.60 29.36 -12.85
N ILE A 221 17.01 29.31 -14.05
CA ILE A 221 17.34 28.29 -15.04
C ILE A 221 18.80 28.44 -15.44
N GLN A 222 19.56 27.34 -15.33
CA GLN A 222 20.94 27.20 -15.79
C GLN A 222 21.01 26.45 -17.12
N TYR A 223 20.20 25.42 -17.30
CA TYR A 223 20.14 24.64 -18.53
C TYR A 223 18.74 24.12 -18.78
N ARG A 224 18.36 24.03 -20.04
CA ARG A 224 17.15 23.35 -20.50
C ARG A 224 17.45 22.59 -21.78
N GLY A 225 17.31 21.28 -21.78
CA GLY A 225 17.63 20.49 -22.97
C GLY A 225 17.79 19.01 -22.67
N GLU A 226 18.39 18.33 -23.63
CA GLU A 226 18.71 16.91 -23.53
C GLU A 226 19.96 16.69 -22.67
N VAL A 227 19.95 15.64 -21.88
CA VAL A 227 21.11 15.16 -21.11
C VAL A 227 21.24 13.66 -21.25
N SER A 228 22.47 13.18 -21.12
CA SER A 228 22.81 11.76 -21.04
C SER A 228 24.00 11.58 -20.11
N ASN A 229 23.86 10.67 -19.13
CA ASN A 229 24.89 10.36 -18.13
C ASN A 229 25.49 11.62 -17.44
N GLY A 230 24.61 12.59 -17.13
CA GLY A 230 25.00 13.83 -16.44
C GLY A 230 25.64 14.89 -17.34
N GLN A 231 25.75 14.66 -18.66
CA GLN A 231 26.29 15.60 -19.63
C GLN A 231 25.17 16.17 -20.51
N TYR A 232 25.35 17.45 -20.96
CA TYR A 232 24.46 18.05 -21.95
C TYR A 232 24.68 17.35 -23.29
N GLU A 233 23.58 16.93 -23.91
CA GLU A 233 23.55 16.23 -25.18
C GLU A 233 22.44 16.78 -26.07
N GLY A 234 22.56 16.58 -27.40
CA GLY A 234 21.53 16.97 -28.34
C GLY A 234 21.18 18.45 -28.25
N LYS A 235 19.90 18.78 -28.32
CA LYS A 235 19.43 20.18 -28.32
C LYS A 235 19.22 20.72 -26.92
N GLY A 236 19.74 21.97 -26.70
CA GLY A 236 19.57 22.62 -25.40
C GLY A 236 19.78 24.12 -25.45
N SER A 237 19.46 24.75 -24.33
CA SER A 237 19.67 26.18 -24.06
C SER A 237 20.42 26.33 -22.74
N LEU A 238 21.53 27.04 -22.74
CA LEU A 238 22.35 27.35 -21.59
C LEU A 238 22.14 28.79 -21.15
N TYR A 239 22.06 29.01 -19.85
CA TYR A 239 21.81 30.31 -19.23
C TYR A 239 22.91 30.63 -18.21
N ALA A 240 23.25 31.91 -18.09
CA ALA A 240 24.07 32.43 -17.00
C ALA A 240 23.27 33.57 -16.33
N ASP A 241 23.12 33.47 -14.99
CA ASP A 241 22.30 34.40 -14.17
C ASP A 241 20.86 34.56 -14.67
N GLY A 242 20.33 33.54 -15.40
CA GLY A 242 19.00 33.52 -15.98
C GLY A 242 18.91 34.21 -17.37
N GLU A 243 20.02 34.68 -17.92
CA GLU A 243 20.12 35.19 -19.29
C GLU A 243 20.58 34.09 -20.24
N LEU A 244 19.94 33.95 -21.41
CA LEU A 244 20.30 32.98 -22.43
C LEU A 244 21.67 33.34 -23.02
N ILE A 245 22.63 32.39 -22.92
CA ILE A 245 23.99 32.56 -23.47
C ILE A 245 24.24 31.69 -24.69
N TYR A 246 23.57 30.52 -24.78
CA TYR A 246 23.71 29.63 -25.94
C TYR A 246 22.41 28.84 -26.16
N GLU A 247 22.05 28.64 -27.40
CA GLU A 247 20.99 27.77 -27.86
C GLU A 247 21.45 26.98 -29.08
N GLY A 248 21.47 25.64 -28.99
CA GLY A 248 22.00 24.84 -30.10
C GLY A 248 22.19 23.37 -29.72
N ASP A 249 23.07 22.73 -30.47
CA ASP A 249 23.44 21.35 -30.27
C ASP A 249 24.59 21.24 -29.25
N PHE A 250 24.56 20.20 -28.43
CA PHE A 250 25.58 19.82 -27.42
C PHE A 250 26.05 18.39 -27.64
N HIS A 251 27.31 18.15 -27.34
CA HIS A 251 27.92 16.84 -27.21
C HIS A 251 28.93 16.85 -26.05
N GLU A 252 28.78 15.94 -25.10
CA GLU A 252 29.60 15.85 -23.87
C GLU A 252 29.73 17.21 -23.14
N SER A 253 28.64 17.96 -23.05
CA SER A 253 28.52 19.32 -22.46
C SER A 253 29.29 20.44 -23.21
N LEU A 254 29.82 20.15 -24.39
CA LEU A 254 30.45 21.16 -25.27
C LEU A 254 29.46 21.60 -26.34
N TYR A 255 29.63 22.86 -26.85
CA TYR A 255 28.88 23.31 -28.01
C TYR A 255 29.30 22.52 -29.23
N GLU A 256 28.35 21.96 -29.95
CA GLU A 256 28.60 21.13 -31.12
C GLU A 256 27.52 21.43 -32.18
N GLY A 257 27.86 21.22 -33.47
CA GLY A 257 26.89 21.40 -34.55
C GLY A 257 26.33 22.82 -34.66
N SER A 258 25.03 22.92 -34.93
CA SER A 258 24.38 24.20 -35.15
C SER A 258 23.96 24.89 -33.87
N GLY A 259 24.30 26.18 -33.70
CA GLY A 259 23.94 26.95 -32.53
C GLY A 259 24.00 28.45 -32.71
N THR A 260 23.55 29.17 -31.67
CA THR A 260 23.57 30.63 -31.56
C THR A 260 24.13 31.01 -30.19
N LEU A 261 25.17 31.83 -30.17
CA LEU A 261 25.78 32.40 -28.97
C LEU A 261 25.25 33.84 -28.79
N TYR A 262 24.95 34.20 -27.56
CA TYR A 262 24.37 35.47 -27.18
C TYR A 262 25.23 36.22 -26.15
N GLU A 263 25.18 37.56 -26.18
CA GLU A 263 25.59 38.48 -25.12
C GLU A 263 24.42 39.41 -24.81
N GLY A 264 23.78 39.22 -23.66
CA GLY A 264 22.50 39.86 -23.35
C GLY A 264 21.41 39.49 -24.37
N THR A 265 20.92 40.48 -25.12
CA THR A 265 19.93 40.26 -26.18
C THR A 265 20.51 40.20 -27.58
N GLU A 266 21.83 40.42 -27.74
CA GLU A 266 22.52 40.45 -29.03
C GLU A 266 23.05 39.09 -29.43
N VAL A 267 22.95 38.75 -30.71
CA VAL A 267 23.56 37.54 -31.28
C VAL A 267 25.04 37.83 -31.55
N LEU A 268 25.93 37.17 -30.80
CA LEU A 268 27.36 37.24 -31.02
C LEU A 268 27.80 36.36 -32.19
N TYR A 269 27.25 35.16 -32.27
CA TYR A 269 27.60 34.21 -33.33
C TYR A 269 26.41 33.28 -33.59
N LYS A 270 26.22 32.99 -34.87
CA LYS A 270 25.26 31.95 -35.30
C LYS A 270 25.90 31.14 -36.42
N GLY A 271 26.07 29.86 -36.17
CA GLY A 271 26.78 28.94 -37.08
C GLY A 271 27.00 27.60 -36.51
N ASN A 272 28.03 26.90 -37.01
CA ASN A 272 28.45 25.60 -36.54
C ASN A 272 29.56 25.71 -35.51
N PHE A 273 29.46 24.93 -34.44
CA PHE A 273 30.42 24.79 -33.36
C PHE A 273 31.10 23.43 -33.45
N LEU A 274 32.35 23.34 -33.00
CA LEU A 274 33.11 22.12 -32.91
C LEU A 274 33.90 22.12 -31.61
N GLY A 275 33.50 21.25 -30.66
CA GLY A 275 34.18 21.07 -29.36
C GLY A 275 34.18 22.33 -28.48
N GLY A 276 33.11 23.15 -28.52
CA GLY A 276 32.96 24.34 -27.70
C GLY A 276 33.49 25.63 -28.33
N ILE A 277 33.90 25.60 -29.57
CA ILE A 277 34.43 26.77 -30.31
C ILE A 277 33.64 26.98 -31.57
#